data_2c08fae558d5dac677288bc683270b37
#
_entry.id   2c08fae558d5dac677288bc683270b37
#
_cell.length_a   1.000
_cell.length_b   1.000
_cell.length_c   1.000
_cell.angle_alpha   90.00
_cell.angle_beta   90.00
_cell.angle_gamma   90.00
#
_symmetry.space_group_name_H-M   'P 1'
#
loop_
_entity.id
_entity.type
_entity.pdbx_description
1 polymer ?
#
loop_
_entity_poly.entity_id
_entity_poly.type
_entity_poly.pdbx_seq_one_letter_code
_entity_poly.pdbx_strand_id
1 'polypeptide(L)'
;MPVGCVLTMAGTGSEMNGGSVITNREKKLKIGHVFGENVFPKFSVLNPEFTMTVPRYQMISGIYDIMSHILEQYFSGTDDNTSDYIMEGLLKSLINSAEAAVKNPLDYEARSNIMWTATWALNTLVAKGKSTDWEVHMLGQAVGAHTDAAHGMTLSAVSLPYYRHILTYGLEKFRRYAVNVWNVDTQGKTDEQTALEGLEKMESWMKKIGLVMNITELGASESSINDIADSVLIMDCLLYTSP
;
A
#
# COMPACT_ATOMS: atom_id res chain seq x y z
N MET A 1 -26.21 -13.66 -0.74
CA MET A 1 -26.39 -13.67 0.72
C MET A 1 -25.75 -12.40 1.27
N PRO A 2 -26.41 -11.58 2.10
CA PRO A 2 -25.79 -10.42 2.71
C PRO A 2 -24.69 -10.85 3.70
N VAL A 3 -23.55 -10.14 3.69
CA VAL A 3 -22.42 -10.37 4.58
C VAL A 3 -22.22 -9.13 5.44
N GLY A 4 -21.91 -9.31 6.71
CA GLY A 4 -21.42 -8.27 7.61
C GLY A 4 -19.96 -8.53 7.97
N CYS A 5 -19.24 -7.48 8.35
CA CYS A 5 -17.83 -7.55 8.73
C CYS A 5 -17.64 -7.06 10.16
N VAL A 6 -16.79 -7.73 10.92
CA VAL A 6 -16.20 -7.23 12.17
C VAL A 6 -14.71 -7.19 11.97
N LEU A 7 -14.13 -5.99 11.86
CA LEU A 7 -12.73 -5.80 11.49
C LEU A 7 -11.82 -6.07 12.69
N THR A 8 -10.86 -6.97 12.51
CA THR A 8 -9.86 -7.34 13.55
C THR A 8 -8.43 -6.97 13.18
N MET A 9 -8.19 -6.53 11.93
CA MET A 9 -6.89 -6.08 11.46
C MET A 9 -7.08 -5.00 10.37
N ALA A 10 -6.39 -3.88 10.49
CA ALA A 10 -6.39 -2.82 9.49
C ALA A 10 -5.34 -3.11 8.40
N GLY A 11 -5.70 -2.91 7.14
CA GLY A 11 -4.85 -3.11 5.96
C GLY A 11 -5.67 -2.99 4.68
N THR A 12 -6.33 -4.06 4.30
CA THR A 12 -6.99 -4.27 3.00
C THR A 12 -8.20 -3.38 2.71
N GLY A 13 -8.79 -2.72 3.72
CA GLY A 13 -10.05 -1.98 3.54
C GLY A 13 -11.24 -2.86 3.11
N SER A 14 -11.15 -4.19 3.25
CA SER A 14 -12.16 -5.16 2.79
C SER A 14 -13.53 -5.01 3.43
N GLU A 15 -13.62 -4.26 4.51
CA GLU A 15 -14.87 -3.87 5.14
C GLU A 15 -15.72 -2.92 4.29
N MET A 16 -15.14 -2.28 3.26
CA MET A 16 -15.83 -1.32 2.41
C MET A 16 -15.40 -1.43 0.92
N ASN A 17 -14.96 -2.60 0.48
CA ASN A 17 -14.64 -2.83 -0.93
C ASN A 17 -14.99 -4.25 -1.38
N GLY A 18 -14.77 -4.56 -2.66
CA GLY A 18 -15.01 -5.88 -3.27
C GLY A 18 -13.72 -6.59 -3.66
N GLY A 19 -12.59 -6.18 -3.12
CA GLY A 19 -11.29 -6.80 -3.41
C GLY A 19 -11.20 -8.22 -2.87
N SER A 20 -10.63 -9.11 -3.66
CA SER A 20 -10.34 -10.50 -3.27
C SER A 20 -9.03 -10.94 -3.87
N VAL A 21 -8.19 -11.61 -3.08
CA VAL A 21 -6.90 -12.14 -3.53
C VAL A 21 -6.84 -13.62 -3.20
N ILE A 22 -6.51 -14.44 -4.21
CA ILE A 22 -6.42 -15.90 -4.08
C ILE A 22 -5.03 -16.35 -4.45
N THR A 23 -4.43 -17.20 -3.61
CA THR A 23 -3.12 -17.79 -3.84
C THR A 23 -3.25 -19.23 -4.31
N ASN A 24 -2.66 -19.55 -5.47
CA ASN A 24 -2.43 -20.92 -5.92
C ASN A 24 -0.96 -21.28 -5.63
N ARG A 25 -0.74 -22.05 -4.58
CA ARG A 25 0.62 -22.41 -4.13
C ARG A 25 1.35 -23.32 -5.10
N GLU A 26 0.64 -24.21 -5.80
CA GLU A 26 1.25 -25.14 -6.78
C GLU A 26 1.78 -24.38 -8.00
N LYS A 27 1.03 -23.39 -8.47
CA LYS A 27 1.40 -22.55 -9.62
C LYS A 27 2.25 -21.34 -9.23
N LYS A 28 2.46 -21.10 -7.93
CA LYS A 28 3.11 -19.89 -7.40
C LYS A 28 2.48 -18.60 -7.96
N LEU A 29 1.16 -18.54 -7.97
CA LEU A 29 0.38 -17.39 -8.43
C LEU A 29 -0.45 -16.83 -7.28
N LYS A 30 -0.49 -15.51 -7.15
CA LYS A 30 -1.34 -14.79 -6.21
C LYS A 30 -2.06 -13.69 -6.99
N ILE A 31 -3.35 -13.90 -7.25
CA ILE A 31 -4.13 -13.10 -8.18
C ILE A 31 -5.18 -12.31 -7.40
N GLY A 32 -5.20 -10.99 -7.63
CA GLY A 32 -6.22 -10.06 -7.15
C GLY A 32 -7.35 -9.90 -8.17
N HIS A 33 -8.57 -9.71 -7.67
CA HIS A 33 -9.73 -9.33 -8.47
C HIS A 33 -10.62 -8.38 -7.66
N VAL A 34 -11.19 -7.38 -8.31
CA VAL A 34 -12.11 -6.44 -7.68
C VAL A 34 -13.51 -6.70 -8.22
N PHE A 35 -14.39 -7.17 -7.35
CA PHE A 35 -15.81 -7.38 -7.65
C PHE A 35 -16.60 -6.08 -7.49
N GLY A 36 -17.78 -6.01 -8.11
CA GLY A 36 -18.69 -4.89 -7.97
C GLY A 36 -19.30 -4.76 -6.57
N GLU A 37 -20.02 -3.67 -6.34
CA GLU A 37 -20.61 -3.28 -5.04
C GLU A 37 -21.56 -4.33 -4.43
N ASN A 38 -22.04 -5.29 -5.21
CA ASN A 38 -22.92 -6.37 -4.74
C ASN A 38 -22.26 -7.29 -3.71
N VAL A 39 -20.92 -7.36 -3.69
CA VAL A 39 -20.17 -8.21 -2.75
C VAL A 39 -19.66 -7.43 -1.52
N PHE A 40 -19.80 -6.09 -1.51
CA PHE A 40 -19.42 -5.30 -0.36
C PHE A 40 -20.19 -5.74 0.89
N PRO A 41 -19.55 -5.76 2.08
CA PRO A 41 -20.25 -5.96 3.33
C PRO A 41 -21.41 -4.97 3.48
N LYS A 42 -22.57 -5.45 3.96
CA LYS A 42 -23.76 -4.61 4.14
C LYS A 42 -23.68 -3.73 5.39
N PHE A 43 -22.86 -4.13 6.34
CA PHE A 43 -22.45 -3.32 7.48
C PHE A 43 -21.08 -3.79 7.95
N SER A 44 -20.35 -2.90 8.63
CA SER A 44 -19.04 -3.21 9.19
C SER A 44 -18.90 -2.62 10.58
N VAL A 45 -18.39 -3.40 11.51
CA VAL A 45 -18.07 -2.98 12.87
C VAL A 45 -16.58 -2.65 12.94
N LEU A 46 -16.28 -1.40 13.18
CA LEU A 46 -14.94 -0.85 13.24
C LEU A 46 -14.62 -0.44 14.68
N ASN A 47 -14.15 -1.41 15.49
CA ASN A 47 -13.69 -1.13 16.85
C ASN A 47 -12.16 -1.30 16.91
N PRO A 48 -11.39 -0.22 17.13
CA PRO A 48 -9.93 -0.26 17.21
C PRO A 48 -9.39 -1.24 18.25
N GLU A 49 -10.11 -1.49 19.33
CA GLU A 49 -9.70 -2.44 20.38
C GLU A 49 -9.50 -3.85 19.84
N PHE A 50 -10.28 -4.26 18.82
CA PHE A 50 -10.13 -5.58 18.20
C PHE A 50 -8.82 -5.76 17.44
N THR A 51 -8.10 -4.67 17.16
CA THR A 51 -6.79 -4.71 16.51
C THR A 51 -5.61 -4.73 17.49
N MET A 52 -5.83 -4.49 18.79
CA MET A 52 -4.75 -4.33 19.77
C MET A 52 -3.96 -5.60 20.04
N THR A 53 -4.54 -6.78 19.75
CA THR A 53 -3.87 -8.07 19.89
C THR A 53 -3.13 -8.52 18.63
N VAL A 54 -3.19 -7.74 17.53
CA VAL A 54 -2.46 -8.04 16.29
C VAL A 54 -0.96 -7.94 16.56
N PRO A 55 -0.18 -8.99 16.25
CA PRO A 55 1.27 -8.96 16.43
C PRO A 55 1.92 -7.78 15.71
N ARG A 56 2.97 -7.20 16.30
CA ARG A 56 3.67 -6.03 15.76
C ARG A 56 4.02 -6.17 14.26
N TYR A 57 4.56 -7.32 13.86
CA TYR A 57 4.92 -7.59 12.47
C TYR A 57 3.72 -7.46 11.52
N GLN A 58 2.59 -8.03 11.89
CA GLN A 58 1.35 -7.96 11.10
C GLN A 58 0.75 -6.55 11.10
N MET A 59 0.81 -5.83 12.23
CA MET A 59 0.38 -4.45 12.31
C MET A 59 1.17 -3.56 11.35
N ILE A 60 2.50 -3.66 11.35
CA ILE A 60 3.38 -2.88 10.46
C ILE A 60 3.14 -3.27 9.00
N SER A 61 2.95 -4.55 8.71
CA SER A 61 2.57 -5.03 7.39
C SER A 61 1.26 -4.38 6.92
N GLY A 62 0.22 -4.36 7.76
CA GLY A 62 -1.04 -3.70 7.44
C GLY A 62 -0.90 -2.18 7.22
N ILE A 63 -0.08 -1.52 8.01
CA ILE A 63 0.22 -0.09 7.85
C ILE A 63 0.83 0.19 6.48
N TYR A 64 1.76 -0.65 6.03
CA TYR A 64 2.38 -0.45 4.72
C TYR A 64 1.43 -0.79 3.56
N ASP A 65 0.58 -1.78 3.73
CA ASP A 65 -0.49 -2.10 2.78
C ASP A 65 -1.41 -0.89 2.54
N ILE A 66 -1.82 -0.21 3.62
CA ILE A 66 -2.60 1.04 3.54
C ILE A 66 -1.82 2.13 2.78
N MET A 67 -0.52 2.30 3.08
CA MET A 67 0.32 3.28 2.39
C MET A 67 0.42 2.97 0.89
N SER A 68 0.64 1.72 0.52
CA SER A 68 0.72 1.28 -0.87
C SER A 68 -0.58 1.53 -1.63
N HIS A 69 -1.73 1.19 -1.04
CA HIS A 69 -3.04 1.51 -1.61
C HIS A 69 -3.18 2.98 -1.96
N ILE A 70 -2.76 3.88 -1.07
CA ILE A 70 -2.86 5.32 -1.32
C ILE A 70 -1.86 5.75 -2.40
N LEU A 71 -0.59 5.30 -2.32
CA LEU A 71 0.47 5.73 -3.21
C LEU A 71 0.25 5.28 -4.66
N GLU A 72 -0.28 4.08 -4.88
CA GLU A 72 -0.55 3.55 -6.22
C GLU A 72 -1.75 4.24 -6.90
N GLN A 73 -2.61 4.91 -6.14
CA GLN A 73 -3.63 5.81 -6.65
C GLN A 73 -3.15 7.26 -6.76
N TYR A 74 -2.15 7.65 -5.96
CA TYR A 74 -1.59 9.00 -5.94
C TYR A 74 -0.58 9.22 -7.07
N PHE A 75 0.35 8.28 -7.31
CA PHE A 75 1.40 8.41 -8.32
C PHE A 75 0.93 8.12 -9.75
N SER A 76 -0.31 7.75 -9.93
CA SER A 76 -0.91 7.55 -11.23
C SER A 76 -1.40 8.87 -11.85
N GLY A 77 -0.93 9.17 -13.07
CA GLY A 77 -1.30 10.40 -13.79
C GLY A 77 -0.63 11.68 -13.28
N THR A 78 -0.91 12.78 -13.94
CA THR A 78 -0.33 14.12 -13.68
C THR A 78 -1.34 15.12 -13.13
N ASP A 79 -2.56 14.68 -12.86
CA ASP A 79 -3.65 15.51 -12.37
C ASP A 79 -3.39 16.07 -10.97
N ASP A 80 -3.90 17.25 -10.74
CA ASP A 80 -3.93 17.95 -9.46
C ASP A 80 -5.39 18.19 -9.05
N ASN A 81 -5.98 17.22 -8.37
CA ASN A 81 -7.40 17.25 -8.05
C ASN A 81 -7.68 17.06 -6.55
N THR A 82 -8.95 17.16 -6.17
CA THR A 82 -9.39 16.99 -4.78
C THR A 82 -8.97 15.64 -4.19
N SER A 83 -8.94 14.57 -4.98
CA SER A 83 -8.51 13.24 -4.51
C SER A 83 -7.05 13.24 -4.05
N ASP A 84 -6.16 14.00 -4.71
CA ASP A 84 -4.77 14.13 -4.29
C ASP A 84 -4.64 14.77 -2.89
N TYR A 85 -5.38 15.86 -2.64
CA TYR A 85 -5.38 16.51 -1.32
C TYR A 85 -5.90 15.61 -0.20
N ILE A 86 -6.94 14.80 -0.50
CA ILE A 86 -7.45 13.79 0.44
C ILE A 86 -6.36 12.75 0.73
N MET A 87 -5.71 12.22 -0.31
CA MET A 87 -4.66 11.22 -0.18
C MET A 87 -3.45 11.74 0.60
N GLU A 88 -3.03 12.98 0.37
CA GLU A 88 -1.96 13.64 1.14
C GLU A 88 -2.32 13.74 2.63
N GLY A 89 -3.57 14.08 2.94
CA GLY A 89 -4.09 14.10 4.32
C GLY A 89 -4.08 12.71 4.95
N LEU A 90 -4.53 11.68 4.22
CA LEU A 90 -4.52 10.29 4.68
C LEU A 90 -3.10 9.78 4.93
N LEU A 91 -2.15 10.08 4.04
CA LEU A 91 -0.73 9.73 4.21
C LEU A 91 -0.13 10.36 5.46
N LYS A 92 -0.37 11.64 5.72
CA LYS A 92 0.10 12.33 6.94
C LYS A 92 -0.50 11.70 8.20
N SER A 93 -1.79 11.42 8.20
CA SER A 93 -2.47 10.74 9.31
C SER A 93 -1.87 9.37 9.57
N LEU A 94 -1.65 8.59 8.51
CA LEU A 94 -1.07 7.25 8.60
C LEU A 94 0.36 7.27 9.15
N ILE A 95 1.22 8.16 8.64
CA ILE A 95 2.63 8.28 9.05
C ILE A 95 2.72 8.57 10.56
N ASN A 96 1.95 9.56 11.03
CA ASN A 96 1.95 9.95 12.43
C ASN A 96 1.38 8.85 13.34
N SER A 97 0.27 8.25 12.93
CA SER A 97 -0.39 7.19 13.71
C SER A 97 0.42 5.89 13.73
N ALA A 98 1.13 5.57 12.63
CA ALA A 98 2.03 4.42 12.58
C ALA A 98 3.16 4.55 13.60
N GLU A 99 3.81 5.71 13.69
CA GLU A 99 4.88 5.94 14.69
C GLU A 99 4.35 5.82 16.13
N ALA A 100 3.17 6.37 16.40
CA ALA A 100 2.53 6.27 17.71
C ALA A 100 2.18 4.80 18.05
N ALA A 101 1.55 4.06 17.13
CA ALA A 101 1.17 2.65 17.33
C ALA A 101 2.39 1.72 17.47
N VAL A 102 3.49 2.00 16.76
CA VAL A 102 4.74 1.24 16.89
C VAL A 102 5.39 1.46 18.24
N LYS A 103 5.31 2.68 18.79
CA LYS A 103 5.81 3.03 20.11
C LYS A 103 4.91 2.48 21.23
N ASN A 104 3.60 2.59 21.06
CA ASN A 104 2.61 2.08 22.00
C ASN A 104 1.51 1.31 21.23
N PRO A 105 1.57 -0.03 21.13
CA PRO A 105 0.59 -0.83 20.41
C PRO A 105 -0.84 -0.77 20.94
N LEU A 106 -1.02 -0.27 22.17
CA LEU A 106 -2.33 -0.11 22.82
C LEU A 106 -2.86 1.33 22.72
N ASP A 107 -2.23 2.21 21.95
CA ASP A 107 -2.69 3.56 21.70
C ASP A 107 -3.98 3.54 20.87
N TYR A 108 -5.10 3.81 21.53
CA TYR A 108 -6.43 3.74 20.92
C TYR A 108 -6.58 4.72 19.77
N GLU A 109 -6.12 5.96 19.93
CA GLU A 109 -6.24 7.01 18.90
C GLU A 109 -5.43 6.64 17.64
N ALA A 110 -4.20 6.16 17.83
CA ALA A 110 -3.37 5.70 16.74
C ALA A 110 -4.00 4.51 15.99
N ARG A 111 -4.53 3.52 16.73
CA ARG A 111 -5.22 2.37 16.13
C ARG A 111 -6.50 2.77 15.40
N SER A 112 -7.25 3.71 15.95
CA SER A 112 -8.47 4.26 15.35
C SER A 112 -8.15 4.96 14.02
N ASN A 113 -7.14 5.82 14.01
CA ASN A 113 -6.72 6.54 12.81
C ASN A 113 -6.19 5.60 11.72
N ILE A 114 -5.40 4.58 12.09
CA ILE A 114 -4.92 3.56 11.14
C ILE A 114 -6.11 2.81 10.52
N MET A 115 -7.05 2.35 11.35
CA MET A 115 -8.25 1.61 10.92
C MET A 115 -9.10 2.45 9.96
N TRP A 116 -9.37 3.71 10.31
CA TRP A 116 -10.17 4.59 9.48
C TRP A 116 -9.45 4.96 8.18
N THR A 117 -8.14 5.20 8.23
CA THR A 117 -7.33 5.45 7.02
C THR A 117 -7.35 4.22 6.08
N ALA A 118 -7.30 2.99 6.61
CA ALA A 118 -7.40 1.78 5.80
C ALA A 118 -8.69 1.72 4.99
N THR A 119 -9.82 2.04 5.62
CA THR A 119 -11.12 2.10 4.94
C THR A 119 -11.11 3.11 3.79
N TRP A 120 -10.61 4.33 4.03
CA TRP A 120 -10.54 5.38 3.00
C TRP A 120 -9.56 5.07 1.88
N ALA A 121 -8.47 4.38 2.19
CA ALA A 121 -7.41 4.06 1.24
C ALA A 121 -7.91 3.21 0.06
N LEU A 122 -8.92 2.36 0.27
CA LEU A 122 -9.37 1.40 -0.77
C LEU A 122 -10.91 1.24 -0.84
N ASN A 123 -11.68 2.25 -0.45
CA ASN A 123 -13.14 2.25 -0.61
C ASN A 123 -13.61 2.82 -1.96
N THR A 124 -12.72 2.95 -2.93
CA THR A 124 -12.94 3.52 -4.27
C THR A 124 -13.08 5.05 -4.33
N LEU A 125 -13.24 5.76 -3.20
CA LEU A 125 -13.50 7.19 -3.22
C LEU A 125 -12.30 7.99 -3.75
N VAL A 126 -11.10 7.73 -3.24
CA VAL A 126 -9.88 8.47 -3.63
C VAL A 126 -9.42 8.16 -5.06
N ALA A 127 -9.91 7.06 -5.65
CA ALA A 127 -9.69 6.72 -7.06
C ALA A 127 -10.62 7.45 -8.03
N LYS A 128 -11.67 8.14 -7.55
CA LYS A 128 -12.62 8.81 -8.42
C LYS A 128 -11.93 9.92 -9.21
N GLY A 129 -12.13 9.90 -10.53
CA GLY A 129 -11.52 10.86 -11.46
C GLY A 129 -10.03 10.60 -11.74
N LYS A 130 -9.50 9.43 -11.38
CA LYS A 130 -8.09 9.05 -11.62
C LYS A 130 -8.02 7.71 -12.35
N SER A 131 -6.99 7.55 -13.17
CA SER A 131 -6.45 6.22 -13.48
C SER A 131 -5.61 5.75 -12.28
N THR A 132 -5.50 4.45 -12.10
CA THR A 132 -4.74 3.87 -10.98
C THR A 132 -3.66 2.94 -11.52
N ASP A 133 -2.52 2.94 -10.86
CA ASP A 133 -1.41 2.04 -11.11
C ASP A 133 -1.31 1.07 -9.93
N TRP A 134 -1.29 -0.22 -10.20
CA TRP A 134 -1.22 -1.28 -9.18
C TRP A 134 0.04 -2.13 -9.30
N GLU A 135 1.11 -1.59 -9.90
CA GLU A 135 2.33 -2.34 -10.20
C GLU A 135 3.07 -2.79 -8.94
N VAL A 136 3.08 -1.96 -7.87
CA VAL A 136 3.69 -2.39 -6.59
C VAL A 136 2.91 -3.57 -6.00
N HIS A 137 1.58 -3.60 -6.14
CA HIS A 137 0.78 -4.74 -5.72
C HIS A 137 1.06 -5.99 -6.58
N MET A 138 1.22 -5.85 -7.90
CA MET A 138 1.55 -6.97 -8.79
C MET A 138 2.91 -7.57 -8.42
N LEU A 139 3.94 -6.73 -8.28
CA LEU A 139 5.27 -7.13 -7.83
C LEU A 139 5.24 -7.80 -6.45
N GLY A 140 4.55 -7.18 -5.48
CA GLY A 140 4.42 -7.70 -4.12
C GLY A 140 3.65 -9.02 -4.05
N GLN A 141 2.60 -9.18 -4.87
CA GLN A 141 1.85 -10.44 -4.96
C GLN A 141 2.72 -11.55 -5.55
N ALA A 142 3.50 -11.27 -6.59
CA ALA A 142 4.44 -12.24 -7.16
C ALA A 142 5.48 -12.68 -6.14
N VAL A 143 6.11 -11.75 -5.42
CA VAL A 143 7.03 -12.09 -4.31
C VAL A 143 6.30 -12.94 -3.26
N GLY A 144 5.10 -12.58 -2.85
CA GLY A 144 4.31 -13.31 -1.87
C GLY A 144 3.91 -14.71 -2.31
N ALA A 145 3.65 -14.92 -3.61
CA ALA A 145 3.36 -16.23 -4.17
C ALA A 145 4.55 -17.20 -4.08
N HIS A 146 5.77 -16.67 -4.13
CA HIS A 146 7.01 -17.44 -4.09
C HIS A 146 7.58 -17.61 -2.66
N THR A 147 7.27 -16.70 -1.73
CA THR A 147 7.88 -16.66 -0.39
C THR A 147 6.90 -16.95 0.75
N ASP A 148 5.59 -16.91 0.50
CA ASP A 148 4.51 -16.95 1.51
C ASP A 148 4.65 -15.85 2.60
N ALA A 149 5.38 -14.77 2.31
CA ALA A 149 5.60 -13.65 3.22
C ALA A 149 4.35 -12.77 3.39
N ALA A 150 4.29 -12.03 4.50
CA ALA A 150 3.18 -11.11 4.78
C ALA A 150 3.08 -10.03 3.69
N HIS A 151 1.85 -9.77 3.23
CA HIS A 151 1.58 -8.95 2.04
C HIS A 151 2.21 -7.56 2.09
N GLY A 152 1.97 -6.78 3.15
CA GLY A 152 2.57 -5.44 3.25
C GLY A 152 4.10 -5.46 3.34
N MET A 153 4.71 -6.58 3.79
CA MET A 153 6.17 -6.71 3.76
C MET A 153 6.68 -6.99 2.34
N THR A 154 5.92 -7.72 1.52
CA THR A 154 6.29 -7.88 0.10
C THR A 154 6.15 -6.57 -0.67
N LEU A 155 5.12 -5.77 -0.38
CA LEU A 155 4.95 -4.43 -0.94
C LEU A 155 6.10 -3.50 -0.54
N SER A 156 6.48 -3.47 0.74
CA SER A 156 7.55 -2.59 1.23
C SER A 156 8.92 -2.92 0.61
N ALA A 157 9.17 -4.21 0.34
CA ALA A 157 10.42 -4.67 -0.23
C ALA A 157 10.61 -4.25 -1.71
N VAL A 158 9.51 -4.05 -2.46
CA VAL A 158 9.58 -3.75 -3.91
C VAL A 158 9.27 -2.27 -4.24
N SER A 159 8.60 -1.54 -3.36
CA SER A 159 8.06 -0.21 -3.67
C SER A 159 9.13 0.86 -3.94
N LEU A 160 10.15 1.00 -3.07
CA LEU A 160 11.17 2.04 -3.26
C LEU A 160 11.99 1.84 -4.54
N PRO A 161 12.47 0.62 -4.88
CA PRO A 161 13.10 0.39 -6.18
C PRO A 161 12.19 0.78 -7.35
N TYR A 162 10.92 0.41 -7.31
CA TYR A 162 9.94 0.77 -8.33
C TYR A 162 9.72 2.29 -8.41
N TYR A 163 9.45 2.97 -7.29
CA TYR A 163 9.24 4.42 -7.30
C TYR A 163 10.47 5.20 -7.78
N ARG A 164 11.68 4.77 -7.45
CA ARG A 164 12.92 5.35 -7.99
C ARG A 164 13.04 5.15 -9.50
N HIS A 165 12.60 3.99 -10.01
CA HIS A 165 12.60 3.70 -11.44
C HIS A 165 11.63 4.61 -12.21
N ILE A 166 10.43 4.84 -11.70
CA ILE A 166 9.41 5.66 -12.38
C ILE A 166 9.50 7.15 -12.07
N LEU A 167 10.36 7.59 -11.17
CA LEU A 167 10.43 8.98 -10.68
C LEU A 167 10.55 10.00 -11.82
N THR A 168 11.39 9.73 -12.83
CA THR A 168 11.61 10.64 -13.96
C THR A 168 10.39 10.78 -14.87
N TYR A 169 9.51 9.76 -14.91
CA TYR A 169 8.28 9.78 -15.69
C TYR A 169 7.14 10.52 -15.00
N GLY A 170 7.19 10.62 -13.66
CA GLY A 170 6.18 11.29 -12.84
C GLY A 170 6.76 12.39 -11.93
N LEU A 171 7.83 13.08 -12.35
CA LEU A 171 8.62 13.98 -11.51
C LEU A 171 7.80 15.01 -10.75
N GLU A 172 6.82 15.64 -11.39
CA GLU A 172 5.96 16.64 -10.77
C GLU A 172 5.18 16.05 -9.58
N LYS A 173 4.63 14.85 -9.73
CA LYS A 173 3.87 14.16 -8.70
C LYS A 173 4.77 13.72 -7.53
N PHE A 174 5.98 13.22 -7.80
CA PHE A 174 6.96 12.87 -6.76
C PHE A 174 7.46 14.10 -6.00
N ARG A 175 7.69 15.23 -6.70
CA ARG A 175 8.01 16.51 -6.06
C ARG A 175 6.88 16.97 -5.14
N ARG A 176 5.63 16.93 -5.62
CA ARG A 176 4.45 17.28 -4.84
C ARG A 176 4.33 16.41 -3.57
N TYR A 177 4.52 15.10 -3.70
CA TYR A 177 4.56 14.16 -2.58
C TYR A 177 5.62 14.54 -1.55
N ALA A 178 6.83 14.84 -1.99
CA ALA A 178 7.93 15.26 -1.12
C ALA A 178 7.58 16.52 -0.31
N VAL A 179 7.01 17.52 -0.97
CA VAL A 179 6.64 18.78 -0.31
C VAL A 179 5.44 18.62 0.60
N ASN A 180 4.36 18.04 0.08
CA ASN A 180 3.07 18.04 0.77
C ASN A 180 2.98 16.96 1.85
N VAL A 181 3.61 15.81 1.67
CA VAL A 181 3.55 14.71 2.64
C VAL A 181 4.74 14.76 3.62
N TRP A 182 5.95 14.96 3.10
CA TRP A 182 7.17 14.88 3.88
C TRP A 182 7.73 16.24 4.31
N ASN A 183 7.09 17.35 3.93
CA ASN A 183 7.53 18.72 4.23
C ASN A 183 8.99 18.95 3.80
N VAL A 184 9.36 18.53 2.59
CA VAL A 184 10.69 18.80 2.02
C VAL A 184 10.76 20.28 1.65
N ASP A 185 11.81 20.95 2.12
CA ASP A 185 12.11 22.31 1.69
C ASP A 185 12.68 22.30 0.27
N THR A 186 12.13 23.16 -0.59
CA THR A 186 12.53 23.27 -2.00
C THR A 186 13.64 24.29 -2.26
N GLN A 187 14.01 25.08 -1.25
CA GLN A 187 14.97 26.17 -1.41
C GLN A 187 16.34 25.64 -1.89
N GLY A 188 16.80 26.12 -3.04
CA GLY A 188 18.11 25.77 -3.61
C GLY A 188 18.19 24.36 -4.20
N LYS A 189 17.06 23.67 -4.39
CA LYS A 189 16.99 22.31 -4.97
C LYS A 189 16.27 22.31 -6.31
N THR A 190 16.68 21.39 -7.16
CA THR A 190 15.91 21.05 -8.37
C THR A 190 14.66 20.23 -7.98
N ASP A 191 13.72 20.10 -8.91
CA ASP A 191 12.54 19.27 -8.72
C ASP A 191 12.91 17.81 -8.48
N GLU A 192 13.89 17.29 -9.20
CA GLU A 192 14.43 15.95 -9.04
C GLU A 192 15.06 15.74 -7.65
N GLN A 193 15.89 16.67 -7.20
CA GLN A 193 16.48 16.64 -5.84
C GLN A 193 15.41 16.64 -4.76
N THR A 194 14.37 17.46 -4.93
CA THR A 194 13.23 17.53 -4.01
C THR A 194 12.47 16.19 -3.97
N ALA A 195 12.18 15.62 -5.15
CA ALA A 195 11.48 14.35 -5.28
C ALA A 195 12.27 13.19 -4.65
N LEU A 196 13.57 13.12 -4.91
CA LEU A 196 14.46 12.11 -4.32
C LEU A 196 14.52 12.21 -2.80
N GLU A 197 14.64 13.42 -2.24
CA GLU A 197 14.62 13.63 -0.78
C GLU A 197 13.29 13.15 -0.16
N GLY A 198 12.16 13.30 -0.87
CA GLY A 198 10.88 12.75 -0.44
C GLY A 198 10.90 11.22 -0.31
N LEU A 199 11.49 10.53 -1.29
CA LEU A 199 11.68 9.07 -1.23
C LEU A 199 12.67 8.65 -0.14
N GLU A 200 13.72 9.43 0.13
CA GLU A 200 14.68 9.18 1.22
C GLU A 200 14.02 9.33 2.60
N LYS A 201 13.14 10.31 2.77
CA LYS A 201 12.35 10.46 4.01
C LYS A 201 11.38 9.31 4.20
N MET A 202 10.73 8.86 3.12
CA MET A 202 9.89 7.66 3.14
C MET A 202 10.72 6.43 3.53
N GLU A 203 11.88 6.20 2.93
CA GLU A 203 12.78 5.10 3.26
C GLU A 203 13.21 5.12 4.73
N SER A 204 13.55 6.29 5.24
CA SER A 204 13.94 6.48 6.63
C SER A 204 12.79 6.14 7.59
N TRP A 205 11.56 6.54 7.25
CA TRP A 205 10.37 6.19 8.02
C TRP A 205 10.07 4.70 7.95
N MET A 206 10.17 4.07 6.78
CA MET A 206 9.96 2.63 6.61
C MET A 206 10.92 1.82 7.49
N LYS A 207 12.21 2.18 7.50
CA LYS A 207 13.22 1.57 8.37
C LYS A 207 12.90 1.79 9.85
N LYS A 208 12.50 3.02 10.23
CA LYS A 208 12.15 3.40 11.60
C LYS A 208 11.02 2.56 12.18
N ILE A 209 9.98 2.26 11.41
CA ILE A 209 8.87 1.45 11.89
C ILE A 209 9.14 -0.06 11.81
N GLY A 210 10.19 -0.49 11.10
CA GLY A 210 10.66 -1.87 11.03
C GLY A 210 10.10 -2.68 9.85
N LEU A 211 9.88 -2.02 8.71
CA LEU A 211 9.50 -2.69 7.46
C LEU A 211 10.68 -3.44 6.85
N VAL A 212 10.37 -4.51 6.13
CA VAL A 212 11.34 -5.23 5.31
C VAL A 212 11.62 -4.43 4.05
N MET A 213 12.91 -4.28 3.70
CA MET A 213 13.35 -3.36 2.67
C MET A 213 13.82 -4.04 1.38
N ASN A 214 13.93 -5.36 1.36
CA ASN A 214 14.33 -6.12 0.18
C ASN A 214 13.73 -7.54 0.19
N ILE A 215 13.59 -8.15 -0.99
CA ILE A 215 12.94 -9.45 -1.16
C ILE A 215 13.78 -10.63 -0.62
N THR A 216 15.10 -10.46 -0.48
CA THR A 216 15.98 -11.52 0.06
C THR A 216 15.69 -11.79 1.54
N GLU A 217 15.38 -10.74 2.31
CA GLU A 217 14.94 -10.87 3.71
C GLU A 217 13.61 -11.63 3.84
N LEU A 218 12.82 -11.70 2.77
CA LEU A 218 11.58 -12.46 2.69
C LEU A 218 11.76 -13.91 2.19
N GLY A 219 13.00 -14.32 1.94
CA GLY A 219 13.34 -15.67 1.48
C GLY A 219 13.39 -15.84 -0.04
N ALA A 220 13.29 -14.75 -0.82
CA ALA A 220 13.54 -14.82 -2.26
C ALA A 220 15.04 -15.02 -2.52
N SER A 221 15.37 -15.95 -3.40
CA SER A 221 16.74 -16.19 -3.85
C SER A 221 17.01 -15.53 -5.20
N GLU A 222 18.27 -15.30 -5.54
CA GLU A 222 18.66 -14.80 -6.85
C GLU A 222 18.12 -15.69 -7.99
N SER A 223 18.10 -17.00 -7.78
CA SER A 223 17.55 -17.95 -8.76
C SER A 223 16.03 -17.85 -8.96
N SER A 224 15.30 -17.26 -8.02
CA SER A 224 13.83 -17.09 -8.12
C SER A 224 13.40 -15.75 -8.74
N ILE A 225 14.33 -14.83 -9.01
CA ILE A 225 13.99 -13.48 -9.50
C ILE A 225 13.27 -13.53 -10.86
N ASN A 226 13.75 -14.35 -11.79
CA ASN A 226 13.12 -14.48 -13.10
C ASN A 226 11.72 -15.10 -12.99
N ASP A 227 11.52 -16.12 -12.18
CA ASP A 227 10.23 -16.76 -11.95
C ASP A 227 9.23 -15.77 -11.30
N ILE A 228 9.71 -14.91 -10.39
CA ILE A 228 8.92 -13.85 -9.77
C ILE A 228 8.50 -12.84 -10.83
N ALA A 229 9.44 -12.37 -11.68
CA ALA A 229 9.16 -11.43 -12.75
C ALA A 229 8.15 -11.99 -13.77
N ASP A 230 8.32 -13.25 -14.18
CA ASP A 230 7.38 -13.92 -15.10
C ASP A 230 5.97 -14.03 -14.49
N SER A 231 5.87 -14.22 -13.18
CA SER A 231 4.58 -14.26 -12.46
C SER A 231 3.86 -12.91 -12.50
N VAL A 232 4.58 -11.78 -12.49
CA VAL A 232 3.99 -10.45 -12.64
C VAL A 232 3.33 -10.30 -14.01
N LEU A 233 4.04 -10.69 -15.07
CA LEU A 233 3.53 -10.60 -16.45
C LEU A 233 2.26 -11.44 -16.67
N ILE A 234 2.16 -12.60 -16.04
CA ILE A 234 0.95 -13.44 -16.09
C ILE A 234 -0.23 -12.74 -15.43
N MET A 235 0.00 -12.08 -14.29
CA MET A 235 -1.06 -11.37 -13.56
C MET A 235 -1.56 -10.15 -14.32
N ASP A 236 -0.67 -9.41 -14.95
CA ASP A 236 -1.00 -8.24 -15.77
C ASP A 236 -1.87 -8.65 -16.98
N CYS A 237 -1.51 -9.71 -17.69
CA CYS A 237 -2.33 -10.28 -18.77
C CYS A 237 -3.74 -10.67 -18.31
N LEU A 238 -3.90 -11.19 -17.10
CA LEU A 238 -5.20 -11.63 -16.58
C LEU A 238 -6.12 -10.47 -16.17
N LEU A 239 -5.55 -9.33 -15.75
CA LEU A 239 -6.31 -8.13 -15.39
C LEU A 239 -6.84 -7.38 -16.61
N TYR A 240 -6.09 -7.34 -17.71
CA TYR A 240 -6.49 -6.66 -18.95
C TYR A 240 -7.32 -7.53 -19.90
N THR A 241 -7.42 -8.84 -19.69
CA THR A 241 -8.16 -9.76 -20.57
C THR A 241 -9.51 -10.21 -20.03
N SER A 242 -9.93 -9.73 -18.86
CA SER A 242 -11.30 -9.94 -18.38
C SER A 242 -12.25 -8.97 -19.07
N PRO A 243 -13.35 -9.47 -19.73
CA PRO A 243 -14.34 -8.61 -20.37
C PRO A 243 -15.13 -7.76 -19.37
#